data_c9fc42479be5b06b24b7d4b1a8346b2c
#
_entry.id   c9fc42479be5b06b24b7d4b1a8346b2c
#
_cell.length_a   1.000
_cell.length_b   1.000
_cell.length_c   1.000
_cell.angle_alpha   90.00
_cell.angle_beta   90.00
_cell.angle_gamma   90.00
#
_symmetry.space_group_name_H-M   'P 1'
#
loop_
_entity.id
_entity.type
_entity.pdbx_description
1 polymer ?
#
loop_
_entity_poly.entity_id
_entity_poly.type
_entity_poly.pdbx_seq_one_letter_code
_entity_poly.pdbx_strand_id
1 'polypeptide(L)'
;MFKKKLLIGIVALLLTVILAACGGGNGENTSDSNAGSENDTTENAENEVTQTEEESDTSEEMEGMDHSGMNHSSSGEVPEDLADAENPTYPVGSEAVMHANHMGGMDGAVATIDGAYDTTVYAVTYTPTTGGEKVENHKWVIHEEIENAEEQPYEQGDEVVLEADHMEGMEGATATIDSAEDTTVYMVSYTDTKTGEEVEYHKWVTEDELSSVE
;
A
#
# COMPACT_ATOMS: atom_id res chain seq x y z
N MET A 1 -45.69 7.01 18.85
CA MET A 1 -46.60 5.93 18.42
C MET A 1 -46.90 6.10 16.95
N PHE A 2 -46.18 5.42 16.08
CA PHE A 2 -46.69 5.02 14.76
C PHE A 2 -46.01 3.72 14.34
N LYS A 3 -46.86 2.75 14.00
CA LYS A 3 -46.55 1.34 13.83
C LYS A 3 -46.09 1.02 12.40
N LYS A 4 -45.08 0.19 12.33
CA LYS A 4 -44.87 -0.96 11.42
C LYS A 4 -45.55 -0.95 10.05
N LYS A 5 -44.79 -1.23 9.02
CA LYS A 5 -45.17 -2.27 8.03
C LYS A 5 -43.92 -2.96 7.47
N LEU A 6 -43.78 -4.19 7.92
CA LEU A 6 -43.00 -5.28 7.35
C LEU A 6 -43.55 -5.65 5.97
N LEU A 7 -42.72 -5.73 4.94
CA LEU A 7 -43.06 -6.40 3.68
C LEU A 7 -41.96 -7.38 3.33
N ILE A 8 -42.27 -8.63 3.69
CA ILE A 8 -41.58 -9.83 3.24
C ILE A 8 -41.93 -10.05 1.77
N GLY A 9 -40.95 -10.08 0.90
CA GLY A 9 -41.10 -10.50 -0.50
C GLY A 9 -40.14 -11.64 -0.80
N ILE A 10 -40.63 -12.85 -0.67
CA ILE A 10 -40.02 -14.10 -1.13
C ILE A 10 -40.20 -14.16 -2.63
N VAL A 11 -39.12 -14.25 -3.40
CA VAL A 11 -39.17 -14.80 -4.76
C VAL A 11 -38.13 -15.87 -4.91
N ALA A 12 -38.68 -17.06 -5.15
CA ALA A 12 -37.98 -18.30 -5.31
C ALA A 12 -37.35 -18.47 -6.71
N LEU A 13 -36.19 -19.06 -6.73
CA LEU A 13 -35.76 -20.21 -7.53
C LEU A 13 -36.03 -20.24 -9.03
N LEU A 14 -34.98 -20.25 -9.84
CA LEU A 14 -34.90 -21.14 -11.00
C LEU A 14 -33.45 -21.53 -11.30
N LEU A 15 -33.12 -22.77 -10.95
CA LEU A 15 -31.98 -23.52 -11.45
C LEU A 15 -32.20 -23.87 -12.92
N THR A 16 -31.22 -23.63 -13.79
CA THR A 16 -31.07 -24.39 -15.03
C THR A 16 -29.63 -24.82 -15.19
N VAL A 17 -29.44 -26.12 -14.96
CA VAL A 17 -28.24 -26.92 -15.31
C VAL A 17 -28.31 -27.19 -16.81
N ILE A 18 -27.26 -26.87 -17.54
CA ILE A 18 -27.02 -27.43 -18.89
C ILE A 18 -25.64 -28.06 -18.88
N LEU A 19 -25.66 -29.40 -18.79
CA LEU A 19 -24.56 -30.26 -19.19
C LEU A 19 -24.60 -30.39 -20.71
N ALA A 20 -23.49 -30.18 -21.38
CA ALA A 20 -23.25 -30.76 -22.71
C ALA A 20 -21.81 -31.27 -22.71
N ALA A 21 -21.74 -32.59 -22.80
CA ALA A 21 -20.55 -33.39 -22.95
C ALA A 21 -20.32 -33.70 -24.45
N CYS A 22 -19.12 -34.19 -24.73
CA CYS A 22 -18.69 -35.01 -25.85
C CYS A 22 -18.12 -34.33 -27.09
N GLY A 23 -16.93 -34.74 -27.41
CA GLY A 23 -16.41 -35.59 -28.51
C GLY A 23 -15.00 -35.08 -28.85
N GLY A 24 -13.90 -35.77 -28.72
CA GLY A 24 -13.54 -37.04 -29.32
C GLY A 24 -12.98 -36.87 -30.73
N GLY A 25 -11.63 -36.94 -30.91
CA GLY A 25 -11.04 -36.91 -32.24
C GLY A 25 -9.53 -37.15 -32.19
N ASN A 26 -9.19 -38.41 -32.36
CA ASN A 26 -7.86 -38.98 -32.46
C ASN A 26 -7.25 -38.68 -33.85
N GLY A 27 -5.92 -38.49 -33.94
CA GLY A 27 -5.21 -38.33 -35.21
C GLY A 27 -3.70 -38.45 -35.01
N GLU A 28 -3.25 -39.71 -35.05
CA GLU A 28 -1.84 -40.08 -35.21
C GLU A 28 -1.35 -39.70 -36.61
N ASN A 29 -0.10 -39.29 -36.75
CA ASN A 29 0.85 -39.82 -37.74
C ASN A 29 2.28 -39.26 -37.49
N THR A 30 3.11 -40.09 -37.05
CA THR A 30 4.35 -40.78 -37.49
C THR A 30 5.27 -40.06 -38.49
N SER A 31 6.56 -40.18 -38.10
CA SER A 31 7.78 -40.39 -38.91
C SER A 31 8.49 -39.12 -39.41
N ASP A 32 9.79 -39.02 -39.44
CA ASP A 32 10.92 -39.94 -39.23
C ASP A 32 12.22 -39.11 -39.24
N SER A 33 13.21 -39.55 -38.50
CA SER A 33 14.65 -39.63 -38.78
C SER A 33 15.47 -38.40 -39.24
N ASN A 34 16.55 -38.04 -38.61
CA ASN A 34 17.90 -38.62 -38.76
C ASN A 34 18.98 -37.80 -38.03
N ALA A 35 19.69 -38.50 -37.22
CA ALA A 35 21.14 -38.65 -37.06
C ALA A 35 22.07 -37.41 -37.12
N GLY A 36 22.77 -37.18 -36.05
CA GLY A 36 24.13 -37.64 -35.84
C GLY A 36 25.12 -36.51 -35.63
N SER A 37 25.81 -36.46 -34.58
CA SER A 37 27.23 -36.74 -34.47
C SER A 37 27.79 -36.28 -33.13
N GLU A 38 28.41 -37.21 -32.54
CA GLU A 38 29.27 -37.24 -31.37
C GLU A 38 30.41 -36.23 -31.43
N ASN A 39 30.87 -35.74 -30.28
CA ASN A 39 32.22 -35.94 -29.70
C ASN A 39 32.34 -35.06 -28.47
N ASP A 40 32.51 -35.57 -27.33
CA ASP A 40 33.58 -36.28 -26.62
C ASP A 40 34.40 -35.33 -25.72
N THR A 41 34.39 -35.71 -24.41
CA THR A 41 35.48 -35.75 -23.43
C THR A 41 36.06 -34.39 -22.96
N THR A 42 36.16 -34.06 -21.69
CA THR A 42 36.86 -34.67 -20.54
C THR A 42 36.64 -33.88 -19.28
N GLU A 43 36.37 -34.61 -18.21
CA GLU A 43 36.92 -34.63 -16.83
C GLU A 43 37.29 -33.37 -16.06
N ASN A 44 36.68 -33.30 -14.88
CA ASN A 44 37.28 -33.30 -13.55
C ASN A 44 37.68 -31.95 -12.93
N ALA A 45 37.00 -31.63 -11.86
CA ALA A 45 37.60 -31.45 -10.53
C ALA A 45 36.54 -31.10 -9.49
N GLU A 46 36.44 -31.96 -8.49
CA GLU A 46 35.83 -31.71 -7.19
C GLU A 46 36.43 -30.46 -6.54
N ASN A 47 35.60 -29.61 -5.99
CA ASN A 47 36.00 -28.82 -4.84
C ASN A 47 34.81 -28.59 -3.92
N GLU A 48 34.87 -29.29 -2.81
CA GLU A 48 34.08 -29.16 -1.62
C GLU A 48 34.39 -27.80 -0.99
N VAL A 49 33.41 -26.90 -0.84
CA VAL A 49 33.52 -25.76 0.08
C VAL A 49 32.20 -25.51 0.76
N THR A 50 32.12 -25.96 1.99
CA THR A 50 31.52 -25.37 3.20
C THR A 50 30.36 -24.41 3.01
N GLN A 51 29.18 -24.85 3.46
CA GLN A 51 28.03 -24.01 3.82
C GLN A 51 28.44 -22.96 4.84
N THR A 52 28.28 -21.71 4.47
CA THR A 52 28.11 -20.63 5.42
C THR A 52 26.71 -20.11 5.17
N GLU A 53 25.80 -20.32 6.10
CA GLU A 53 24.51 -19.69 6.17
C GLU A 53 24.76 -18.21 6.47
N GLU A 54 24.68 -17.37 5.46
CA GLU A 54 24.47 -15.94 5.64
C GLU A 54 22.97 -15.72 5.48
N GLU A 55 22.32 -15.39 6.59
CA GLU A 55 21.00 -14.80 6.58
C GLU A 55 21.09 -13.49 5.78
N SER A 56 20.63 -13.54 4.54
CA SER A 56 20.41 -12.37 3.73
C SER A 56 19.13 -11.73 4.24
N ASP A 57 19.28 -10.72 5.08
CA ASP A 57 18.29 -9.68 5.30
C ASP A 57 18.07 -8.97 3.96
N THR A 58 17.10 -9.47 3.21
CA THR A 58 16.64 -8.83 1.99
C THR A 58 15.65 -7.77 2.41
N SER A 59 16.15 -6.60 2.77
CA SER A 59 15.35 -5.38 2.64
C SER A 59 15.02 -5.26 1.16
N GLU A 60 13.80 -5.65 0.78
CA GLU A 60 13.25 -5.35 -0.52
C GLU A 60 13.17 -3.83 -0.63
N GLU A 61 14.15 -3.24 -1.29
CA GLU A 61 14.07 -1.86 -1.75
C GLU A 61 12.88 -1.81 -2.70
N MET A 62 11.80 -1.21 -2.21
CA MET A 62 10.64 -0.85 -3.02
C MET A 62 11.10 0.16 -4.04
N GLU A 63 11.40 -0.28 -5.25
CA GLU A 63 11.49 0.60 -6.42
C GLU A 63 10.06 1.07 -6.75
N GLY A 64 9.50 1.90 -5.84
CA GLY A 64 8.30 2.69 -6.10
C GLY A 64 8.64 3.79 -7.11
N MET A 65 7.64 4.25 -7.85
CA MET A 65 7.74 5.35 -8.80
C MET A 65 8.55 6.49 -8.22
N ASP A 66 9.45 7.04 -9.03
CA ASP A 66 10.22 8.24 -8.69
C ASP A 66 9.29 9.46 -8.63
N HIS A 67 8.75 9.73 -7.43
CA HIS A 67 7.97 10.93 -7.15
C HIS A 67 8.83 12.15 -6.82
N SER A 68 10.12 12.11 -7.10
CA SER A 68 11.12 13.13 -6.73
C SER A 68 10.92 14.52 -7.36
N GLY A 69 9.77 14.82 -7.91
CA GLY A 69 9.45 16.11 -8.49
C GLY A 69 8.08 16.67 -8.11
N MET A 70 7.34 15.98 -7.22
CA MET A 70 6.04 16.45 -6.76
C MET A 70 6.21 17.12 -5.38
N ASN A 71 5.67 18.33 -5.24
CA ASN A 71 5.51 18.96 -3.94
C ASN A 71 4.29 18.33 -3.25
N HIS A 72 4.52 17.65 -2.13
CA HIS A 72 3.49 16.95 -1.37
C HIS A 72 2.93 17.81 -0.21
N SER A 73 2.97 19.12 -0.35
CA SER A 73 2.27 20.03 0.55
C SER A 73 0.76 19.88 0.40
N SER A 74 0.03 19.92 1.52
CA SER A 74 -1.42 19.91 1.55
C SER A 74 -2.00 21.23 2.08
N SER A 75 -3.33 21.33 2.12
CA SER A 75 -4.02 22.49 2.73
C SER A 75 -3.93 22.52 4.26
N GLY A 76 -3.51 21.40 4.89
CA GLY A 76 -3.57 21.23 6.33
C GLY A 76 -4.98 20.92 6.86
N GLU A 77 -6.00 20.82 5.99
CA GLU A 77 -7.34 20.40 6.40
C GLU A 77 -7.34 18.90 6.68
N VAL A 78 -8.01 18.49 7.76
CA VAL A 78 -8.15 17.10 8.19
C VAL A 78 -9.63 16.72 8.27
N PRO A 79 -9.99 15.42 8.20
CA PRO A 79 -11.37 14.97 8.41
C PRO A 79 -11.96 15.49 9.73
N GLU A 80 -13.26 15.87 9.70
CA GLU A 80 -13.93 16.49 10.88
C GLU A 80 -14.08 15.53 12.08
N ASP A 81 -14.08 14.23 11.83
CA ASP A 81 -14.25 13.17 12.83
C ASP A 81 -12.92 12.54 13.29
N LEU A 82 -11.78 13.00 12.73
CA LEU A 82 -10.45 12.58 13.16
C LEU A 82 -10.15 13.06 14.59
N ALA A 83 -9.82 12.13 15.48
CA ALA A 83 -9.60 12.42 16.89
C ALA A 83 -8.18 12.95 17.16
N ASP A 84 -8.08 14.10 17.82
CA ASP A 84 -6.79 14.60 18.33
C ASP A 84 -6.19 13.59 19.31
N ALA A 85 -4.88 13.31 19.21
CA ALA A 85 -4.17 12.48 20.17
C ALA A 85 -4.07 13.21 21.52
N GLU A 86 -4.52 12.54 22.60
CA GLU A 86 -4.54 13.17 23.94
C GLU A 86 -3.14 13.38 24.52
N ASN A 87 -2.19 12.49 24.27
CA ASN A 87 -0.83 12.53 24.83
C ASN A 87 0.19 12.04 23.79
N PRO A 88 0.35 12.72 22.66
CA PRO A 88 1.27 12.28 21.60
C PRO A 88 2.71 12.33 22.08
N THR A 89 3.54 11.39 21.63
CA THR A 89 4.98 11.36 21.93
C THR A 89 5.67 12.62 21.42
N TYR A 90 5.22 13.15 20.30
CA TYR A 90 5.70 14.41 19.71
C TYR A 90 4.57 15.45 19.72
N PRO A 91 4.54 16.38 20.70
CA PRO A 91 3.48 17.37 20.78
C PRO A 91 3.48 18.34 19.58
N VAL A 92 2.30 18.85 19.22
CA VAL A 92 2.16 19.87 18.17
C VAL A 92 3.07 21.08 18.45
N GLY A 93 3.81 21.51 17.44
CA GLY A 93 4.83 22.55 17.49
C GLY A 93 6.22 22.09 17.95
N SER A 94 6.39 20.80 18.29
CA SER A 94 7.72 20.22 18.53
C SER A 94 8.39 19.80 17.22
N GLU A 95 9.69 19.46 17.30
CA GLU A 95 10.46 18.93 16.19
C GLU A 95 10.78 17.45 16.41
N ALA A 96 10.80 16.68 15.32
CA ALA A 96 11.22 15.28 15.30
C ALA A 96 12.05 14.99 14.04
N VAL A 97 12.92 13.97 14.11
CA VAL A 97 13.63 13.46 12.92
C VAL A 97 12.79 12.38 12.27
N MET A 98 12.54 12.51 10.98
CA MET A 98 11.81 11.50 10.19
C MET A 98 12.71 10.35 9.74
N HIS A 99 12.18 9.14 9.80
CA HIS A 99 12.74 7.92 9.23
C HIS A 99 11.81 7.30 8.18
N ALA A 100 10.81 8.06 7.74
CA ALA A 100 9.90 7.69 6.68
C ALA A 100 10.60 7.74 5.32
N ASN A 101 10.34 6.75 4.48
CA ASN A 101 10.93 6.64 3.15
C ASN A 101 9.88 6.43 2.04
N HIS A 102 8.60 6.72 2.34
CA HIS A 102 7.52 6.58 1.35
C HIS A 102 7.68 7.56 0.19
N MET A 103 8.42 8.63 0.40
CA MET A 103 8.79 9.58 -0.64
C MET A 103 10.25 10.00 -0.53
N GLY A 104 10.79 10.47 -1.66
CA GLY A 104 12.14 11.00 -1.68
C GLY A 104 12.28 12.23 -0.78
N GLY A 105 13.38 12.33 -0.03
CA GLY A 105 13.72 13.51 0.74
C GLY A 105 13.14 13.60 2.15
N MET A 106 12.36 12.61 2.59
CA MET A 106 11.81 12.56 3.96
C MET A 106 12.84 12.04 4.96
N ASP A 107 13.52 10.95 4.64
CA ASP A 107 14.46 10.31 5.56
C ASP A 107 15.58 11.24 5.99
N GLY A 108 15.76 11.36 7.31
CA GLY A 108 16.70 12.27 7.95
C GLY A 108 16.30 13.74 8.00
N ALA A 109 15.13 14.12 7.47
CA ALA A 109 14.62 15.47 7.60
C ALA A 109 14.19 15.75 9.06
N VAL A 110 14.44 16.96 9.53
CA VAL A 110 13.83 17.47 10.78
C VAL A 110 12.48 18.07 10.40
N ALA A 111 11.43 17.53 10.98
CA ALA A 111 10.06 17.96 10.74
C ALA A 111 9.50 18.69 11.95
N THR A 112 8.67 19.71 11.69
CA THR A 112 7.80 20.33 12.70
C THR A 112 6.48 19.56 12.74
N ILE A 113 5.98 19.22 13.91
CA ILE A 113 4.69 18.57 14.11
C ILE A 113 3.57 19.62 14.00
N ASP A 114 2.72 19.49 12.97
CA ASP A 114 1.59 20.39 12.75
C ASP A 114 0.29 19.86 13.35
N GLY A 115 0.17 18.52 13.44
CA GLY A 115 -0.97 17.82 14.05
C GLY A 115 -0.58 16.44 14.53
N ALA A 116 -1.33 15.91 15.50
CA ALA A 116 -1.15 14.57 16.04
C ALA A 116 -2.53 13.95 16.32
N TYR A 117 -2.81 12.75 15.80
CA TYR A 117 -4.13 12.15 15.81
C TYR A 117 -4.05 10.65 16.09
N ASP A 118 -5.04 10.12 16.81
CA ASP A 118 -5.15 8.69 17.09
C ASP A 118 -6.15 8.06 16.11
N THR A 119 -5.67 7.14 15.26
CA THR A 119 -6.47 6.49 14.23
C THR A 119 -5.88 5.16 13.79
N THR A 120 -6.57 4.46 12.89
CA THR A 120 -6.00 3.34 12.14
C THR A 120 -5.46 3.83 10.79
N VAL A 121 -4.21 3.51 10.48
CA VAL A 121 -3.60 3.79 9.19
C VAL A 121 -3.54 2.54 8.32
N TYR A 122 -3.57 2.77 7.02
CA TYR A 122 -3.52 1.72 6.00
C TYR A 122 -2.42 2.01 4.99
N ALA A 123 -1.62 0.98 4.67
CA ALA A 123 -0.94 0.96 3.40
C ALA A 123 -1.91 0.42 2.35
N VAL A 124 -1.96 1.04 1.18
CA VAL A 124 -2.95 0.73 0.15
C VAL A 124 -2.34 0.60 -1.24
N THR A 125 -2.93 -0.28 -2.03
CA THR A 125 -2.61 -0.43 -3.45
C THR A 125 -3.82 -0.03 -4.28
N TYR A 126 -3.66 0.93 -5.21
CA TYR A 126 -4.74 1.45 -6.03
C TYR A 126 -4.30 1.80 -7.46
N THR A 127 -5.27 1.99 -8.35
CA THR A 127 -5.03 2.56 -9.68
C THR A 127 -5.64 3.96 -9.72
N PRO A 128 -4.85 5.01 -10.06
CA PRO A 128 -5.36 6.37 -10.10
C PRO A 128 -6.60 6.53 -11.00
N THR A 129 -7.60 7.30 -10.55
CA THR A 129 -8.81 7.61 -11.32
C THR A 129 -8.52 8.40 -12.59
N THR A 130 -7.40 9.12 -12.62
CA THR A 130 -6.89 9.84 -13.80
C THR A 130 -6.20 8.91 -14.82
N GLY A 131 -6.05 7.63 -14.49
CA GLY A 131 -5.31 6.64 -15.28
C GLY A 131 -3.82 6.65 -14.94
N GLY A 132 -3.10 5.69 -15.50
CA GLY A 132 -1.67 5.52 -15.25
C GLY A 132 -1.36 4.14 -14.68
N GLU A 133 -0.15 4.00 -14.15
CA GLU A 133 0.29 2.76 -13.52
C GLU A 133 -0.31 2.62 -12.12
N LYS A 134 -0.44 1.37 -11.69
CA LYS A 134 -0.91 1.03 -10.36
C LYS A 134 0.10 1.52 -9.32
N VAL A 135 -0.37 2.22 -8.30
CA VAL A 135 0.41 2.62 -7.13
C VAL A 135 0.33 1.49 -6.11
N GLU A 136 1.45 0.90 -5.77
CA GLU A 136 1.52 -0.22 -4.83
C GLU A 136 2.05 0.23 -3.47
N ASN A 137 1.44 -0.30 -2.41
CA ASN A 137 1.85 -0.07 -1.02
C ASN A 137 2.05 1.41 -0.66
N HIS A 138 1.14 2.27 -1.13
CA HIS A 138 1.15 3.69 -0.75
C HIS A 138 0.90 3.85 0.75
N LYS A 139 1.74 4.61 1.40
CA LYS A 139 1.69 4.95 2.82
C LYS A 139 1.52 6.47 2.99
N TRP A 140 0.62 6.92 3.79
CA TRP A 140 -0.41 6.27 4.56
C TRP A 140 -1.77 6.88 4.21
N VAL A 141 -2.84 6.11 4.34
CA VAL A 141 -4.23 6.57 4.33
C VAL A 141 -4.81 6.29 5.70
N ILE A 142 -5.54 7.22 6.30
CA ILE A 142 -6.19 7.02 7.59
C ILE A 142 -7.62 6.50 7.41
N HIS A 143 -8.19 5.95 8.47
CA HIS A 143 -9.52 5.37 8.47
C HIS A 143 -10.59 6.38 8.02
N GLU A 144 -10.47 7.62 8.45
CA GLU A 144 -11.36 8.73 8.15
C GLU A 144 -11.22 9.27 6.72
N GLU A 145 -10.26 8.78 5.94
CA GLU A 145 -10.07 9.07 4.51
C GLU A 145 -10.61 7.93 3.61
N ILE A 146 -11.46 7.05 4.17
CA ILE A 146 -12.15 6.01 3.42
C ILE A 146 -13.63 6.37 3.28
N GLU A 147 -14.16 6.30 2.06
CA GLU A 147 -15.56 6.63 1.75
C GLU A 147 -16.52 5.71 2.51
N ASN A 148 -17.42 6.30 3.30
CA ASN A 148 -18.39 5.56 4.13
C ASN A 148 -17.74 4.51 5.03
N ALA A 149 -16.61 4.84 5.65
CA ALA A 149 -15.89 3.96 6.54
C ALA A 149 -16.82 3.32 7.60
N GLU A 150 -16.61 2.03 7.86
CA GLU A 150 -17.33 1.30 8.90
C GLU A 150 -16.77 1.65 10.30
N GLU A 151 -17.47 1.35 11.38
CA GLU A 151 -16.93 1.55 12.75
C GLU A 151 -15.74 0.63 13.07
N GLN A 152 -15.55 -0.45 12.30
CA GLN A 152 -14.49 -1.44 12.49
C GLN A 152 -13.39 -1.18 11.47
N PRO A 153 -12.10 -1.22 11.87
CA PRO A 153 -11.00 -1.14 10.93
C PRO A 153 -11.05 -2.25 9.87
N TYR A 154 -10.58 -1.92 8.67
CA TYR A 154 -10.45 -2.87 7.56
C TYR A 154 -9.25 -3.80 7.77
N GLU A 155 -9.35 -5.01 7.22
CA GLU A 155 -8.28 -6.02 7.25
C GLU A 155 -7.55 -6.09 5.90
N GLN A 156 -6.35 -6.67 5.91
CA GLN A 156 -5.59 -6.90 4.68
C GLN A 156 -6.41 -7.67 3.65
N GLY A 157 -6.50 -7.13 2.44
CA GLY A 157 -7.23 -7.69 1.31
C GLY A 157 -8.63 -7.11 1.11
N ASP A 158 -9.12 -6.28 2.04
CA ASP A 158 -10.39 -5.58 1.86
C ASP A 158 -10.28 -4.54 0.72
N GLU A 159 -11.39 -4.34 0.01
CA GLU A 159 -11.51 -3.29 -1.01
C GLU A 159 -12.29 -2.10 -0.46
N VAL A 160 -11.74 -0.91 -0.62
CA VAL A 160 -12.30 0.35 -0.16
C VAL A 160 -12.29 1.40 -1.27
N VAL A 161 -13.03 2.49 -1.09
CA VAL A 161 -12.93 3.69 -1.94
C VAL A 161 -12.27 4.79 -1.12
N LEU A 162 -11.27 5.45 -1.70
CA LEU A 162 -10.50 6.48 -1.03
C LEU A 162 -11.19 7.85 -1.17
N GLU A 163 -11.23 8.61 -0.07
CA GLU A 163 -11.51 10.05 -0.04
C GLU A 163 -10.21 10.87 0.14
N ALA A 164 -9.08 10.19 0.34
CA ALA A 164 -7.77 10.81 0.43
C ALA A 164 -7.40 11.53 -0.88
N ASP A 165 -6.80 12.70 -0.76
CA ASP A 165 -6.36 13.55 -1.89
C ASP A 165 -4.84 13.83 -1.87
N HIS A 166 -4.06 12.96 -1.23
CA HIS A 166 -2.60 13.14 -1.07
C HIS A 166 -1.86 13.14 -2.40
N MET A 167 -2.42 12.49 -3.40
CA MET A 167 -1.85 12.38 -4.74
C MET A 167 -2.94 12.52 -5.81
N GLU A 168 -2.54 12.98 -7.01
CA GLU A 168 -3.45 13.11 -8.14
C GLU A 168 -4.10 11.77 -8.51
N GLY A 169 -5.42 11.76 -8.58
CA GLY A 169 -6.21 10.58 -8.93
C GLY A 169 -6.41 9.58 -7.79
N MET A 170 -6.07 9.93 -6.56
CA MET A 170 -6.31 9.11 -5.39
C MET A 170 -7.77 9.17 -4.95
N GLU A 171 -8.35 10.37 -4.90
CA GLU A 171 -9.76 10.58 -4.57
C GLU A 171 -10.69 9.79 -5.50
N GLY A 172 -11.59 9.00 -4.93
CA GLY A 172 -12.53 8.13 -5.62
C GLY A 172 -11.91 6.84 -6.20
N ALA A 173 -10.61 6.60 -5.99
CA ALA A 173 -9.99 5.36 -6.43
C ALA A 173 -10.43 4.17 -5.57
N THR A 174 -10.66 3.01 -6.20
CA THR A 174 -10.80 1.75 -5.49
C THR A 174 -9.41 1.24 -5.12
N ALA A 175 -9.21 0.99 -3.84
CA ALA A 175 -7.95 0.51 -3.27
C ALA A 175 -8.12 -0.83 -2.57
N THR A 176 -7.05 -1.61 -2.52
CA THR A 176 -6.94 -2.80 -1.67
C THR A 176 -6.10 -2.44 -0.46
N ILE A 177 -6.52 -2.83 0.72
CA ILE A 177 -5.75 -2.69 1.97
C ILE A 177 -4.59 -3.69 1.96
N ASP A 178 -3.37 -3.20 2.02
CA ASP A 178 -2.15 -4.01 2.09
C ASP A 178 -1.76 -4.32 3.54
N SER A 179 -1.94 -3.34 4.44
CA SER A 179 -1.76 -3.49 5.89
C SER A 179 -2.59 -2.47 6.65
N ALA A 180 -2.83 -2.75 7.93
CA ALA A 180 -3.53 -1.87 8.87
C ALA A 180 -2.75 -1.79 10.18
N GLU A 181 -2.69 -0.61 10.79
CA GLU A 181 -2.02 -0.35 12.06
C GLU A 181 -2.81 0.69 12.87
N ASP A 182 -3.04 0.42 14.16
CA ASP A 182 -3.65 1.36 15.10
C ASP A 182 -2.53 2.14 15.80
N THR A 183 -2.42 3.43 15.52
CA THR A 183 -1.27 4.25 15.95
C THR A 183 -1.62 5.72 16.05
N THR A 184 -0.71 6.52 16.62
CA THR A 184 -0.73 7.97 16.47
C THR A 184 -0.08 8.36 15.15
N VAL A 185 -0.77 9.16 14.35
CA VAL A 185 -0.24 9.75 13.11
C VAL A 185 0.00 11.23 13.27
N TYR A 186 0.94 11.72 12.49
CA TYR A 186 1.36 13.11 12.52
C TYR A 186 1.24 13.76 11.15
N MET A 187 0.68 14.97 11.15
CA MET A 187 0.83 15.90 10.04
C MET A 187 2.07 16.73 10.29
N VAL A 188 2.94 16.88 9.31
CA VAL A 188 4.27 17.44 9.47
C VAL A 188 4.64 18.42 8.36
N SER A 189 5.44 19.43 8.72
CA SER A 189 6.12 20.31 7.76
C SER A 189 7.63 20.15 7.87
N TYR A 190 8.31 20.04 6.74
CA TYR A 190 9.75 19.80 6.69
C TYR A 190 10.40 20.40 5.45
N THR A 191 11.73 20.47 5.43
CA THR A 191 12.50 20.78 4.23
C THR A 191 13.01 19.47 3.62
N ASP A 192 12.64 19.21 2.37
CA ASP A 192 13.09 18.02 1.62
C ASP A 192 14.62 17.96 1.57
N THR A 193 15.20 16.85 2.05
CA THR A 193 16.66 16.68 2.17
C THR A 193 17.37 16.54 0.82
N LYS A 194 16.64 16.23 -0.26
CA LYS A 194 17.19 16.07 -1.61
C LYS A 194 17.07 17.34 -2.45
N THR A 195 15.89 17.99 -2.41
CA THR A 195 15.58 19.15 -3.24
C THR A 195 15.82 20.47 -2.53
N GLY A 196 15.70 20.50 -1.20
CA GLY A 196 15.74 21.70 -0.37
C GLY A 196 14.45 22.52 -0.44
N GLU A 197 13.38 21.99 -1.00
CA GLU A 197 12.06 22.61 -1.03
C GLU A 197 11.33 22.42 0.28
N GLU A 198 10.48 23.40 0.65
CA GLU A 198 9.61 23.26 1.82
C GLU A 198 8.37 22.44 1.44
N VAL A 199 8.05 21.46 2.28
CA VAL A 199 6.83 20.67 2.23
C VAL A 199 6.01 21.05 3.48
N GLU A 200 4.82 21.57 3.26
CA GLU A 200 3.93 22.03 4.32
C GLU A 200 2.75 21.07 4.49
N TYR A 201 2.42 20.74 5.74
CA TYR A 201 1.25 19.92 6.10
C TYR A 201 1.20 18.56 5.41
N HIS A 202 2.34 17.90 5.28
CA HIS A 202 2.41 16.54 4.73
C HIS A 202 1.61 15.56 5.60
N LYS A 203 0.79 14.76 4.97
CA LYS A 203 -0.01 13.67 5.56
C LYS A 203 0.45 12.35 4.98
N TRP A 204 0.72 11.36 5.72
CA TRP A 204 0.84 11.15 7.16
C TRP A 204 2.18 10.51 7.46
N VAL A 205 2.65 10.66 8.69
CA VAL A 205 3.81 9.95 9.24
C VAL A 205 3.36 9.26 10.52
N THR A 206 3.72 7.99 10.72
CA THR A 206 3.39 7.25 11.95
C THR A 206 4.37 7.57 13.07
N GLU A 207 3.98 7.25 14.32
CA GLU A 207 4.84 7.48 15.49
C GLU A 207 6.18 6.73 15.37
N ASP A 208 6.17 5.50 14.85
CA ASP A 208 7.37 4.68 14.67
C ASP A 208 8.32 5.22 13.60
N GLU A 209 7.85 6.08 12.70
CA GLU A 209 8.66 6.75 11.67
C GLU A 209 9.31 8.05 12.18
N LEU A 210 9.18 8.37 13.46
CA LEU A 210 9.75 9.55 14.07
C LEU A 210 10.74 9.20 15.20
N SER A 211 11.71 10.08 15.42
CA SER A 211 12.58 10.03 16.58
C SER A 211 12.87 11.43 17.13
N SER A 212 13.26 11.51 18.40
CA SER A 212 13.59 12.79 19.01
C SER A 212 14.81 13.46 18.36
N VAL A 213 14.76 14.75 18.21
CA VAL A 213 15.94 15.56 17.84
C VAL A 213 16.93 15.51 19.00
N GLU A 214 18.20 15.12 18.73
CA GLU A 214 19.29 15.07 19.73
C GLU A 214 19.86 16.45 20.06
#